data_74953e02ca90e8ce62d2f7273c4f653d
#
_entry.id   74953e02ca90e8ce62d2f7273c4f653d
#
_cell.length_a   1.000
_cell.length_b   1.000
_cell.length_c   1.000
_cell.angle_alpha   90.00
_cell.angle_beta   90.00
_cell.angle_gamma   90.00
#
_symmetry.space_group_name_H-M   'P 1'
#
loop_
_entity.id
_entity.type
_entity.pdbx_description
1 polymer ?
#
loop_
_entity_poly.entity_id
_entity_poly.type
_entity_poly.pdbx_seq_one_letter_code
_entity_poly.pdbx_strand_id
1 'polypeptide(L)'
;MSGYTARLPPGKKPLLMLGVSGVIALEDPVVPVRTVRLTAWGRWAREVAVPEVAPDRLAALAELFQVVWVSEWGHVAHEAFREVLRLPRTPWPFLPAQFDKLPVIRDYAGGRPWAWVDEPVTDLAGATPPLAPGVVVRVDPGAGISEVDPSGLVREVLGPPGVSGRVSGAAGRRS
;
A
#
# COMPACT_ATOMS: atom_id res chain seq x y z
N MET A 1 12.81 -13.31 -27.86
CA MET A 1 12.59 -12.44 -26.68
C MET A 1 11.56 -13.10 -25.77
N SER A 2 12.01 -13.69 -24.72
CA SER A 2 11.12 -14.33 -23.73
C SER A 2 10.43 -13.23 -22.93
N GLY A 3 9.17 -12.98 -23.23
CA GLY A 3 8.33 -12.18 -22.36
C GLY A 3 8.19 -12.90 -21.02
N TYR A 4 8.81 -12.37 -19.98
CA TYR A 4 8.60 -12.82 -18.62
C TYR A 4 7.15 -12.49 -18.25
N THR A 5 6.26 -13.41 -18.48
CA THR A 5 4.92 -13.35 -17.91
C THR A 5 5.08 -13.78 -16.46
N ALA A 6 5.04 -12.82 -15.54
CA ALA A 6 5.01 -13.12 -14.12
C ALA A 6 3.73 -13.90 -13.82
N ARG A 7 3.80 -15.22 -13.86
CA ARG A 7 2.70 -16.08 -13.48
C ARG A 7 2.67 -16.22 -11.97
N LEU A 8 1.54 -15.86 -11.38
CA LEU A 8 1.29 -16.23 -10.00
C LEU A 8 1.34 -17.75 -9.87
N PRO A 9 2.05 -18.28 -8.89
CA PRO A 9 1.92 -19.69 -8.54
C PRO A 9 0.46 -20.02 -8.26
N PRO A 10 -0.02 -21.23 -8.58
CA PRO A 10 -1.38 -21.63 -8.29
C PRO A 10 -1.76 -21.36 -6.83
N GLY A 11 -2.88 -20.68 -6.58
CA GLY A 11 -3.38 -20.36 -5.25
C GLY A 11 -2.71 -19.19 -4.52
N LYS A 12 -1.76 -18.50 -5.16
CA LYS A 12 -1.15 -17.29 -4.58
C LYS A 12 -1.76 -16.01 -5.15
N LYS A 13 -1.99 -15.06 -4.25
CA LYS A 13 -2.43 -13.71 -4.58
C LYS A 13 -1.24 -12.82 -4.95
N PRO A 14 -1.45 -11.75 -5.72
CA PRO A 14 -0.44 -10.71 -5.86
C PRO A 14 -0.16 -10.05 -4.51
N LEU A 15 0.99 -9.39 -4.38
CA LEU A 15 1.38 -8.69 -3.16
C LEU A 15 0.83 -7.26 -3.16
N LEU A 16 0.38 -6.81 -2.00
CA LEU A 16 0.10 -5.40 -1.74
C LEU A 16 1.09 -4.89 -0.70
N MET A 17 1.98 -4.03 -1.12
CA MET A 17 2.91 -3.32 -0.25
C MET A 17 2.24 -2.05 0.24
N LEU A 18 2.01 -1.95 1.53
CA LEU A 18 1.17 -0.91 2.12
C LEU A 18 1.96 -0.03 3.08
N GLY A 19 2.01 1.27 2.78
CA GLY A 19 2.52 2.28 3.69
C GLY A 19 1.53 2.57 4.82
N VAL A 20 1.96 3.27 5.85
CA VAL A 20 1.14 3.68 6.99
C VAL A 20 0.91 5.19 6.99
N SER A 21 1.98 5.97 7.08
CA SER A 21 1.89 7.43 7.09
C SER A 21 1.38 7.95 5.74
N GLY A 22 0.36 8.80 5.76
CA GLY A 22 -0.31 9.31 4.57
C GLY A 22 -1.20 8.29 3.83
N VAL A 23 -1.29 7.05 4.29
CA VAL A 23 -2.11 5.98 3.71
C VAL A 23 -3.23 5.56 4.65
N ILE A 24 -2.88 5.18 5.86
CA ILE A 24 -3.79 4.79 6.95
C ILE A 24 -3.85 5.87 8.02
N ALA A 25 -2.72 6.43 8.41
CA ALA A 25 -2.61 7.57 9.31
C ALA A 25 -2.50 8.84 8.47
N LEU A 26 -3.60 9.55 8.30
CA LEU A 26 -3.68 10.69 7.40
C LEU A 26 -3.07 11.96 7.98
N GLU A 27 -2.55 12.80 7.09
CA GLU A 27 -2.11 14.16 7.36
C GLU A 27 -3.13 15.13 6.74
N ASP A 28 -3.54 16.14 7.51
CA ASP A 28 -4.52 17.13 7.06
C ASP A 28 -5.70 16.51 6.29
N PRO A 29 -6.54 15.70 6.96
CA PRO A 29 -7.56 14.90 6.29
C PRO A 29 -8.51 15.70 5.43
N VAL A 30 -8.76 15.24 4.21
CA VAL A 30 -9.75 15.78 3.27
C VAL A 30 -10.93 14.82 3.03
N VAL A 31 -10.97 13.73 3.76
CA VAL A 31 -12.04 12.72 3.75
C VAL A 31 -12.55 12.49 5.17
N PRO A 32 -13.74 11.90 5.36
CA PRO A 32 -14.22 11.54 6.68
C PRO A 32 -13.24 10.59 7.39
N VAL A 33 -12.89 10.97 8.63
CA VAL A 33 -11.93 10.25 9.45
C VAL A 33 -12.48 9.94 10.83
N ARG A 34 -11.94 8.89 11.42
CA ARG A 34 -12.02 8.59 12.84
C ARG A 34 -10.68 8.90 13.49
N THR A 35 -10.69 9.77 14.48
CA THR A 35 -9.49 10.03 15.30
C THR A 35 -9.36 8.96 16.35
N VAL A 36 -8.22 8.30 16.40
CA VAL A 36 -7.93 7.24 17.36
C VAL A 36 -6.62 7.54 18.06
N ARG A 37 -6.54 7.13 19.31
CA ARG A 37 -5.31 7.21 20.09
C ARG A 37 -4.62 5.85 20.08
N LEU A 38 -3.45 5.81 19.48
CA LEU A 38 -2.66 4.60 19.38
C LEU A 38 -1.43 4.70 20.28
N THR A 39 -1.06 3.56 20.88
CA THR A 39 0.20 3.44 21.59
C THR A 39 1.17 2.68 20.70
N ALA A 40 2.11 3.41 20.11
CA ALA A 40 3.19 2.81 19.35
C ALA A 40 4.42 2.61 20.25
N TRP A 41 5.12 1.50 20.06
CA TRP A 41 6.36 1.15 20.78
C TRP A 41 6.23 1.13 22.31
N GLY A 42 5.00 0.97 22.84
CA GLY A 42 4.74 0.85 24.27
C GLY A 42 5.00 2.11 25.12
N ARG A 43 5.34 3.24 24.50
CA ARG A 43 5.75 4.46 25.23
C ARG A 43 5.06 5.75 24.80
N TRP A 44 4.58 5.82 23.58
CA TRP A 44 4.07 7.08 23.02
C TRP A 44 2.63 6.90 22.58
N ALA A 45 1.72 7.58 23.25
CA ALA A 45 0.37 7.72 22.76
C ALA A 45 0.35 8.79 21.66
N ARG A 46 -0.15 8.44 20.48
CA ARG A 46 -0.29 9.35 19.35
C ARG A 46 -1.73 9.33 18.86
N GLU A 47 -2.28 10.49 18.60
CA GLU A 47 -3.54 10.61 17.89
C GLU A 47 -3.28 10.51 16.40
N VAL A 48 -4.07 9.68 15.73
CA VAL A 48 -4.02 9.51 14.29
C VAL A 48 -5.42 9.60 13.70
N ALA A 49 -5.51 10.22 12.53
CA ALA A 49 -6.73 10.29 11.75
C ALA A 49 -6.76 9.13 10.76
N VAL A 50 -7.71 8.22 10.93
CA VAL A 50 -7.88 7.03 10.09
C VAL A 50 -9.11 7.22 9.22
N PRO A 51 -9.05 6.99 7.89
CA PRO A 51 -10.23 7.08 7.04
C PRO A 51 -11.35 6.16 7.53
N GLU A 52 -12.57 6.67 7.58
CA GLU A 52 -13.73 5.86 8.00
C GLU A 52 -13.94 4.63 7.10
N VAL A 53 -13.56 4.73 5.83
CA VAL A 53 -13.65 3.63 4.86
C VAL A 53 -12.52 2.60 4.98
N ALA A 54 -11.47 2.87 5.75
CA ALA A 54 -10.27 2.05 5.80
C ALA A 54 -10.53 0.59 6.19
N PRO A 55 -11.34 0.28 7.22
CA PRO A 55 -11.58 -1.13 7.57
C PRO A 55 -12.16 -1.94 6.44
N ASP A 56 -13.21 -1.46 5.78
CA ASP A 56 -13.86 -2.16 4.67
C ASP A 56 -12.98 -2.21 3.43
N ARG A 57 -12.24 -1.13 3.17
CA ARG A 57 -11.31 -1.04 2.04
C ARG A 57 -10.16 -2.03 2.18
N LEU A 58 -9.59 -2.14 3.37
CA LEU A 58 -8.53 -3.09 3.66
C LEU A 58 -9.02 -4.54 3.63
N ALA A 59 -10.24 -4.80 4.12
CA ALA A 59 -10.84 -6.12 4.02
C ALA A 59 -11.00 -6.56 2.56
N ALA A 60 -11.49 -5.68 1.69
CA ALA A 60 -11.60 -5.94 0.25
C ALA A 60 -10.24 -6.16 -0.42
N LEU A 61 -9.25 -5.35 -0.06
CA LEU A 61 -7.88 -5.52 -0.56
C LEU A 61 -7.25 -6.84 -0.11
N ALA A 62 -7.45 -7.24 1.16
CA ALA A 62 -6.91 -8.47 1.70
C ALA A 62 -7.55 -9.74 1.10
N GLU A 63 -8.75 -9.65 0.54
CA GLU A 63 -9.34 -10.74 -0.25
C GLU A 63 -8.63 -10.95 -1.59
N LEU A 64 -8.12 -9.87 -2.18
CA LEU A 64 -7.50 -9.88 -3.53
C LEU A 64 -5.99 -9.97 -3.49
N PHE A 65 -5.37 -9.50 -2.41
CA PHE A 65 -3.92 -9.41 -2.26
C PHE A 65 -3.45 -10.08 -0.97
N GLN A 66 -2.19 -10.49 -0.98
CA GLN A 66 -1.45 -10.71 0.25
C GLN A 66 -0.84 -9.38 0.69
N VAL A 67 -1.30 -8.85 1.81
CA VAL A 67 -0.87 -7.54 2.32
C VAL A 67 0.43 -7.66 3.10
N VAL A 68 1.33 -6.73 2.82
CA VAL A 68 2.64 -6.59 3.51
C VAL A 68 2.79 -5.14 3.93
N TRP A 69 3.05 -4.92 5.21
CA TRP A 69 3.35 -3.58 5.71
C TRP A 69 4.74 -3.14 5.26
N VAL A 70 4.85 -1.99 4.65
CA VAL A 70 6.13 -1.38 4.26
C VAL A 70 6.21 0.02 4.83
N SER A 71 6.73 0.12 6.05
CA SER A 71 6.68 1.35 6.81
C SER A 71 7.73 1.36 7.92
N GLU A 72 8.09 2.55 8.36
CA GLU A 72 8.89 2.77 9.57
C GLU A 72 8.22 2.24 10.85
N TRP A 73 6.90 2.05 10.82
CA TRP A 73 6.18 1.39 11.92
C TRP A 73 6.60 -0.07 12.12
N GLY A 74 7.12 -0.71 11.06
CA GLY A 74 7.64 -2.07 11.10
C GLY A 74 6.64 -3.06 11.71
N HIS A 75 7.11 -3.87 12.63
CA HIS A 75 6.30 -4.93 13.27
C HIS A 75 5.16 -4.40 14.14
N VAL A 76 5.19 -3.15 14.58
CA VAL A 76 4.15 -2.59 15.45
C VAL A 76 2.92 -2.11 14.69
N ALA A 77 3.00 -1.95 13.36
CA ALA A 77 1.89 -1.44 12.55
C ALA A 77 0.62 -2.29 12.71
N HIS A 78 0.75 -3.59 12.57
CA HIS A 78 -0.40 -4.49 12.63
C HIS A 78 -1.10 -4.43 14.00
N GLU A 79 -0.36 -4.55 15.07
CA GLU A 79 -0.91 -4.53 16.41
C GLU A 79 -1.52 -3.16 16.77
N ALA A 80 -0.84 -2.08 16.39
CA ALA A 80 -1.31 -0.72 16.66
C ALA A 80 -2.67 -0.44 16.01
N PHE A 81 -2.89 -0.90 14.79
CA PHE A 81 -4.10 -0.64 14.03
C PHE A 81 -5.12 -1.78 14.06
N ARG A 82 -4.82 -2.90 14.71
CA ARG A 82 -5.65 -4.11 14.65
C ARG A 82 -7.12 -3.87 14.99
N GLU A 83 -7.41 -3.18 16.06
CA GLU A 83 -8.79 -2.94 16.49
C GLU A 83 -9.51 -1.94 15.59
N VAL A 84 -8.89 -0.80 15.32
CA VAL A 84 -9.51 0.27 14.55
C VAL A 84 -9.77 -0.14 13.10
N LEU A 85 -8.89 -0.96 12.53
CA LEU A 85 -8.99 -1.47 11.15
C LEU A 85 -9.64 -2.85 11.05
N ARG A 86 -9.97 -3.48 12.17
CA ARG A 86 -10.52 -4.85 12.21
C ARG A 86 -9.63 -5.86 11.49
N LEU A 87 -8.32 -5.77 11.75
CA LEU A 87 -7.33 -6.66 11.12
C LEU A 87 -7.39 -8.08 11.71
N PRO A 88 -6.95 -9.09 10.96
CA PRO A 88 -6.87 -10.46 11.47
C PRO A 88 -5.90 -10.56 12.66
N ARG A 89 -6.11 -11.57 13.50
CA ARG A 89 -5.22 -11.82 14.65
C ARG A 89 -3.81 -12.17 14.23
N THR A 90 -3.67 -12.95 13.17
CA THR A 90 -2.36 -13.27 12.59
C THR A 90 -1.81 -12.04 11.90
N PRO A 91 -0.68 -11.50 12.35
CA PRO A 91 -0.10 -10.31 11.74
C PRO A 91 0.25 -10.52 10.28
N TRP A 92 0.00 -9.49 9.47
CA TRP A 92 0.55 -9.46 8.13
C TRP A 92 2.07 -9.30 8.20
N PRO A 93 2.81 -9.85 7.22
CA PRO A 93 4.24 -9.61 7.12
C PRO A 93 4.56 -8.12 7.06
N PHE A 94 5.76 -7.76 7.46
CA PHE A 94 6.24 -6.39 7.38
C PHE A 94 7.67 -6.33 6.81
N LEU A 95 7.95 -5.24 6.10
CA LEU A 95 9.28 -4.87 5.65
C LEU A 95 9.65 -3.57 6.36
N PRO A 96 10.68 -3.57 7.22
CA PRO A 96 11.11 -2.36 7.91
C PRO A 96 11.90 -1.48 6.95
N ALA A 97 11.21 -0.56 6.29
CA ALA A 97 11.82 0.38 5.34
C ALA A 97 11.22 1.77 5.54
N GLN A 98 12.08 2.73 5.76
CA GLN A 98 11.72 4.14 5.86
C GLN A 98 12.08 4.90 4.57
N PHE A 99 13.26 4.63 4.04
CA PHE A 99 13.77 5.18 2.79
C PHE A 99 14.13 4.04 1.84
N ASP A 100 14.28 4.33 0.56
CA ASP A 100 14.65 3.34 -0.46
C ASP A 100 13.76 2.07 -0.44
N LYS A 101 12.47 2.28 -0.33
CA LYS A 101 11.51 1.16 -0.23
C LYS A 101 11.48 0.27 -1.47
N LEU A 102 11.66 0.86 -2.65
CA LEU A 102 11.50 0.14 -3.91
C LEU A 102 12.46 -1.06 -4.07
N PRO A 103 13.77 -0.96 -3.79
CA PRO A 103 14.66 -2.13 -3.83
C PRO A 103 14.24 -3.24 -2.87
N VAL A 104 13.81 -2.89 -1.66
CA VAL A 104 13.35 -3.84 -0.65
C VAL A 104 12.08 -4.55 -1.10
N ILE A 105 11.14 -3.81 -1.70
CA ILE A 105 9.90 -4.35 -2.25
C ILE A 105 10.20 -5.33 -3.38
N ARG A 106 11.05 -4.96 -4.32
CA ARG A 106 11.42 -5.82 -5.46
C ARG A 106 12.09 -7.10 -5.02
N ASP A 107 13.00 -7.00 -4.07
CA ASP A 107 13.70 -8.16 -3.51
C ASP A 107 12.71 -9.12 -2.83
N TYR A 108 11.82 -8.60 -2.01
CA TYR A 108 10.78 -9.38 -1.35
C TYR A 108 9.81 -10.03 -2.35
N ALA A 109 9.39 -9.28 -3.36
CA ALA A 109 8.44 -9.75 -4.35
C ALA A 109 8.98 -10.93 -5.18
N GLY A 110 10.26 -10.93 -5.49
CA GLY A 110 10.92 -12.05 -6.15
C GLY A 110 10.29 -12.46 -7.49
N GLY A 111 9.76 -11.51 -8.25
CA GLY A 111 9.08 -11.75 -9.52
C GLY A 111 7.56 -11.95 -9.41
N ARG A 112 6.98 -11.98 -8.21
CA ARG A 112 5.52 -11.96 -8.03
C ARG A 112 4.97 -10.60 -8.43
N PRO A 113 3.78 -10.53 -9.07
CA PRO A 113 3.06 -9.27 -9.27
C PRO A 113 2.81 -8.57 -7.93
N TRP A 114 3.01 -7.27 -7.90
CA TRP A 114 2.84 -6.46 -6.69
C TRP A 114 2.29 -5.07 -6.99
N ALA A 115 1.59 -4.51 -6.02
CA ALA A 115 1.24 -3.11 -5.96
C ALA A 115 1.90 -2.49 -4.73
N TRP A 116 2.31 -1.25 -4.83
CA TRP A 116 2.81 -0.47 -3.70
C TRP A 116 1.98 0.79 -3.56
N VAL A 117 1.27 0.90 -2.45
CA VAL A 117 0.43 2.05 -2.10
C VAL A 117 1.13 2.85 -1.01
N ASP A 118 1.49 4.06 -1.33
CA ASP A 118 2.16 4.97 -0.41
C ASP A 118 1.87 6.43 -0.76
N GLU A 119 2.23 7.34 0.14
CA GLU A 119 2.23 8.76 -0.14
C GLU A 119 3.32 9.12 -1.17
N PRO A 120 3.24 10.31 -1.82
CA PRO A 120 4.29 10.77 -2.70
C PRO A 120 5.62 10.92 -1.94
N VAL A 121 6.54 10.00 -2.20
CA VAL A 121 7.89 10.04 -1.65
C VAL A 121 8.90 10.40 -2.75
N THR A 122 9.90 11.14 -2.38
CA THR A 122 11.00 11.56 -3.29
C THR A 122 11.83 10.37 -3.77
N ASP A 123 11.73 9.24 -3.13
CA ASP A 123 12.53 8.04 -3.39
C ASP A 123 12.31 7.40 -4.77
N LEU A 124 11.25 7.83 -5.47
CA LEU A 124 11.03 7.43 -6.86
C LEU A 124 11.66 8.39 -7.87
N ALA A 125 12.29 9.47 -7.41
CA ALA A 125 13.05 10.35 -8.27
C ALA A 125 14.28 9.59 -8.81
N GLY A 126 14.17 9.08 -10.02
CA GLY A 126 15.22 8.28 -10.66
C GLY A 126 14.93 6.77 -10.77
N ALA A 127 13.79 6.30 -10.25
CA ALA A 127 13.34 4.94 -10.55
C ALA A 127 13.02 4.83 -12.04
N THR A 128 13.90 4.21 -12.78
CA THR A 128 13.71 3.99 -14.21
C THR A 128 12.81 2.81 -14.46
N PRO A 129 11.78 2.93 -15.31
CA PRO A 129 11.05 1.76 -15.80
C PRO A 129 11.99 0.71 -16.41
N PRO A 130 11.64 -0.57 -16.40
CA PRO A 130 10.31 -1.06 -16.09
C PRO A 130 10.11 -1.42 -14.62
N LEU A 131 9.00 -0.97 -14.04
CA LEU A 131 8.57 -1.40 -12.70
C LEU A 131 7.87 -2.76 -12.72
N ALA A 132 7.56 -3.26 -13.92
CA ALA A 132 6.93 -4.57 -14.09
C ALA A 132 7.75 -5.68 -13.37
N PRO A 133 7.11 -6.59 -12.63
CA PRO A 133 5.66 -6.80 -12.53
C PRO A 133 4.95 -5.96 -11.43
N GLY A 134 5.41 -4.78 -11.19
CA GLY A 134 4.91 -3.92 -10.12
C GLY A 134 4.15 -2.70 -10.60
N VAL A 135 3.25 -2.23 -9.78
CA VAL A 135 2.46 -1.00 -9.92
C VAL A 135 2.66 -0.13 -8.70
N VAL A 136 3.00 1.13 -8.90
CA VAL A 136 3.12 2.10 -7.80
C VAL A 136 1.90 3.01 -7.82
N VAL A 137 1.19 3.05 -6.70
CA VAL A 137 0.02 3.90 -6.48
C VAL A 137 0.38 4.95 -5.45
N ARG A 138 0.45 6.20 -5.87
CA ARG A 138 0.64 7.33 -4.98
C ARG A 138 -0.70 7.90 -4.58
N VAL A 139 -0.93 8.02 -3.28
CA VAL A 139 -2.15 8.57 -2.72
C VAL A 139 -1.88 9.93 -2.08
N ASP A 140 -2.90 10.79 -2.09
CA ASP A 140 -2.86 12.03 -1.33
C ASP A 140 -2.80 11.71 0.17
N PRO A 141 -1.85 12.27 0.94
CA PRO A 141 -1.71 11.99 2.36
C PRO A 141 -2.93 12.41 3.21
N GLY A 142 -3.80 13.26 2.68
CA GLY A 142 -5.07 13.63 3.30
C GLY A 142 -6.24 12.71 2.97
N ALA A 143 -6.10 11.83 2.00
CA ALA A 143 -7.12 10.88 1.56
C ALA A 143 -6.68 9.41 1.74
N GLY A 144 -5.42 9.12 1.51
CA GLY A 144 -4.82 7.82 1.75
C GLY A 144 -5.51 6.67 1.03
N ILE A 145 -5.76 5.60 1.76
CA ILE A 145 -6.38 4.38 1.23
C ILE A 145 -7.77 4.60 0.62
N SER A 146 -8.42 5.72 0.94
CA SER A 146 -9.73 6.08 0.36
C SER A 146 -9.69 6.22 -1.16
N GLU A 147 -8.52 6.54 -1.72
CA GLU A 147 -8.33 6.70 -3.17
C GLU A 147 -8.14 5.37 -3.92
N VAL A 148 -7.93 4.27 -3.20
CA VAL A 148 -7.64 2.98 -3.80
C VAL A 148 -8.91 2.20 -4.09
N ASP A 149 -9.16 1.87 -5.35
CA ASP A 149 -10.19 0.93 -5.76
C ASP A 149 -9.61 -0.49 -5.82
N PRO A 150 -10.05 -1.42 -4.93
CA PRO A 150 -9.49 -2.76 -4.85
C PRO A 150 -9.59 -3.54 -6.17
N SER A 151 -10.76 -3.54 -6.80
CA SER A 151 -11.00 -4.27 -8.05
C SER A 151 -10.20 -3.68 -9.22
N GLY A 152 -10.11 -2.36 -9.28
CA GLY A 152 -9.31 -1.66 -10.28
C GLY A 152 -7.82 -1.97 -10.11
N LEU A 153 -7.33 -1.95 -8.88
CA LEU A 153 -5.93 -2.20 -8.60
C LEU A 153 -5.51 -3.64 -8.95
N VAL A 154 -6.29 -4.63 -8.59
CA VAL A 154 -5.95 -6.02 -8.92
C VAL A 154 -5.95 -6.27 -10.43
N ARG A 155 -6.85 -5.65 -11.16
CA ARG A 155 -6.86 -5.73 -12.64
C ARG A 155 -5.62 -5.08 -13.24
N GLU A 156 -5.19 -3.95 -12.69
CA GLU A 156 -3.98 -3.25 -13.14
C GLU A 156 -2.72 -4.09 -12.91
N VAL A 157 -2.63 -4.73 -11.75
CA VAL A 157 -1.49 -5.59 -11.37
C VAL A 157 -1.45 -6.89 -12.18
N LEU A 158 -2.60 -7.50 -12.45
CA LEU A 158 -2.72 -8.77 -13.17
C LEU A 158 -3.01 -8.59 -14.67
N GLY A 159 -3.11 -7.36 -15.15
CA GLY A 159 -3.39 -7.06 -16.55
C GLY A 159 -2.39 -7.66 -17.52
N PRO A 160 -2.71 -7.67 -18.83
CA PRO A 160 -1.84 -8.28 -19.83
C PRO A 160 -0.46 -7.60 -19.86
N PRO A 161 0.64 -8.38 -20.04
CA PRO A 161 1.99 -7.84 -20.14
C PRO A 161 2.09 -6.89 -21.33
N GLY A 162 2.53 -5.65 -21.09
CA GLY A 162 2.70 -4.63 -22.12
C GLY A 162 2.09 -3.25 -21.78
N VAL A 163 1.27 -3.17 -20.74
CA VAL A 163 0.81 -1.88 -20.22
C VAL A 163 1.74 -1.45 -19.09
N SER A 164 2.91 -0.99 -19.49
CA SER A 164 3.93 -0.50 -18.58
C SER A 164 3.47 0.76 -17.85
N GLY A 165 3.50 0.70 -16.53
CA GLY A 165 3.79 1.84 -15.68
C GLY A 165 2.93 3.07 -15.87
N ARG A 166 1.61 2.99 -15.69
CA ARG A 166 0.86 4.20 -15.38
C ARG A 166 1.11 4.55 -13.93
N VAL A 167 1.86 5.61 -13.73
CA VAL A 167 1.74 6.37 -12.51
C VAL A 167 0.37 7.04 -12.59
N SER A 168 -0.60 6.52 -11.87
CA SER A 168 -1.89 7.20 -11.74
C SER A 168 -1.66 8.43 -10.87
N GLY A 169 -1.30 9.52 -11.53
CA GLY A 169 -1.36 10.82 -10.92
C GLY A 169 -2.82 11.24 -10.92
N ALA A 170 -3.37 11.61 -9.77
CA ALA A 170 -4.65 12.26 -9.70
C ALA A 170 -4.59 13.51 -10.59
N ALA A 171 -5.34 13.48 -11.68
CA ALA A 171 -5.47 14.64 -12.56
C ALA A 171 -6.20 15.72 -11.79
N GLY A 172 -5.48 16.78 -11.44
CA GLY A 172 -6.07 17.96 -10.88
C GLY A 172 -7.12 18.51 -11.84
N ARG A 173 -8.37 18.50 -11.43
CA ARG A 173 -9.42 19.22 -12.12
C ARG A 173 -9.14 20.70 -11.92
N ARG A 174 -8.77 21.36 -12.99
CA ARG A 174 -8.85 22.82 -13.07
C ARG A 174 -10.30 23.18 -13.40
N SER A 175 -10.90 23.97 -12.54
CA SER A 175 -12.12 24.72 -12.86
C SER A 175 -11.78 25.91 -13.74
#